data_204039461416925453666d9b0c2112b0
#
_entry.id   204039461416925453666d9b0c2112b0
#
_cell.length_a   1.000
_cell.length_b   1.000
_cell.length_c   1.000
_cell.angle_alpha   90.00
_cell.angle_beta   90.00
_cell.angle_gamma   90.00
#
_symmetry.space_group_name_H-M   'P 1'
#
loop_
_entity.id
_entity.type
_entity.pdbx_description
1 polymer ?
#
loop_
_entity_poly.entity_id
_entity_poly.type
_entity_poly.pdbx_seq_one_letter_code
_entity_poly.pdbx_strand_id
1 'polypeptide(L)'
;MRFIACLAFVLIAGCAQFTVKSPEGARVPVNPTCKAGANCHFVNSPVKVDRSRLLVIPSRDVPFYPTTEQVDFVDGTGSRWVAHEGIVTDGASIPPVFVSIVGDPTSPEFINAAAVHDAYCGIGNEEGPNYHTAPWHDVHVMFYDALRVGGVPEIKAKVMFAAVWLGGPRWTGGRPETGGALAFAAPAAVAGTPSFEPAEQDPVQMRAAMRRTKAFVEANNPSIPALVGFITGQERGIAATAAAGGAPGGGGQAGGHGGGGTAL
;
A
#
# COMPACT_ATOMS: atom_id res chain seq x y z
N MET A 1 -31.12 -12.53 58.89
CA MET A 1 -31.34 -12.26 57.48
C MET A 1 -30.09 -11.53 56.96
N ARG A 2 -29.27 -12.22 56.16
CA ARG A 2 -28.03 -11.64 55.60
C ARG A 2 -28.31 -11.38 54.12
N PHE A 3 -28.28 -10.11 53.71
CA PHE A 3 -28.39 -9.69 52.31
C PHE A 3 -26.99 -9.79 51.68
N ILE A 4 -26.87 -10.67 50.66
CA ILE A 4 -25.70 -10.75 49.80
C ILE A 4 -25.95 -9.83 48.61
N ALA A 5 -25.15 -8.75 48.52
CA ALA A 5 -25.16 -7.86 47.37
C ALA A 5 -24.26 -8.46 46.29
N CYS A 6 -24.86 -8.90 45.16
CA CYS A 6 -24.12 -9.28 43.96
C CYS A 6 -23.67 -8.01 43.24
N LEU A 7 -22.38 -7.76 43.21
CA LEU A 7 -21.75 -6.76 42.33
C LEU A 7 -21.62 -7.36 40.92
N ALA A 8 -22.40 -6.85 40.00
CA ALA A 8 -22.25 -7.18 38.57
C ALA A 8 -21.10 -6.34 38.01
N PHE A 9 -19.98 -7.00 37.66
CA PHE A 9 -18.90 -6.39 36.91
C PHE A 9 -19.34 -6.32 35.44
N VAL A 10 -19.61 -5.11 34.95
CA VAL A 10 -19.79 -4.84 33.51
C VAL A 10 -18.40 -4.72 32.88
N LEU A 11 -17.98 -5.77 32.16
CA LEU A 11 -16.81 -5.72 31.31
C LEU A 11 -17.16 -4.89 30.06
N ILE A 12 -16.74 -3.63 30.07
CA ILE A 12 -16.76 -2.79 28.86
C ILE A 12 -15.62 -3.28 27.98
N ALA A 13 -15.93 -4.09 26.97
CA ALA A 13 -15.01 -4.42 25.88
C ALA A 13 -14.79 -3.15 25.05
N GLY A 14 -13.78 -2.37 25.42
CA GLY A 14 -13.32 -1.25 24.63
C GLY A 14 -12.75 -1.78 23.29
N CYS A 15 -13.42 -1.52 22.18
CA CYS A 15 -12.83 -1.67 20.86
C CYS A 15 -11.63 -0.72 20.76
N ALA A 16 -10.43 -1.23 21.01
CA ALA A 16 -9.20 -0.50 20.77
C ALA A 16 -9.11 -0.23 19.25
N GLN A 17 -9.32 1.01 18.85
CA GLN A 17 -9.04 1.45 17.49
C GLN A 17 -7.52 1.42 17.32
N PHE A 18 -7.02 0.44 16.59
CA PHE A 18 -5.62 0.37 16.22
C PHE A 18 -5.34 1.49 15.21
N THR A 19 -4.74 2.56 15.68
CA THR A 19 -4.18 3.61 14.84
C THR A 19 -2.71 3.25 14.57
N VAL A 20 -2.38 2.97 13.31
CA VAL A 20 -1.00 2.75 12.90
C VAL A 20 -0.31 4.10 12.80
N LYS A 21 0.77 4.26 13.54
CA LYS A 21 1.61 5.45 13.42
C LYS A 21 2.44 5.29 12.15
N SER A 22 2.17 6.13 11.13
CA SER A 22 3.01 6.26 9.95
C SER A 22 4.45 6.61 10.37
N PRO A 23 5.49 6.26 9.59
CA PRO A 23 6.86 6.71 9.85
C PRO A 23 6.98 8.22 10.05
N GLU A 24 6.04 8.99 9.51
CA GLU A 24 5.95 10.45 9.64
C GLU A 24 5.26 10.94 10.93
N GLY A 25 4.95 10.05 11.86
CA GLY A 25 4.39 10.43 13.17
C GLY A 25 2.89 10.74 13.18
N ALA A 26 2.20 10.84 12.06
CA ALA A 26 0.76 11.01 11.99
C ALA A 26 0.02 9.67 12.13
N ARG A 27 -1.06 9.66 12.91
CA ARG A 27 -1.97 8.50 12.97
C ARG A 27 -2.84 8.52 11.70
N VAL A 28 -2.61 7.57 10.82
CA VAL A 28 -3.41 7.41 9.61
C VAL A 28 -4.62 6.53 9.94
N PRO A 29 -5.86 7.03 9.79
CA PRO A 29 -7.03 6.19 9.91
C PRO A 29 -7.07 5.24 8.70
N VAL A 30 -6.78 3.96 8.92
CA VAL A 30 -6.72 2.94 7.86
C VAL A 30 -7.99 2.09 7.94
N ASN A 31 -9.14 2.71 7.69
CA ASN A 31 -10.41 2.01 7.75
C ASN A 31 -11.10 2.04 6.38
N PRO A 32 -11.50 0.86 5.84
CA PRO A 32 -12.38 0.81 4.69
C PRO A 32 -13.66 1.61 4.94
N THR A 33 -14.11 2.31 3.91
CA THR A 33 -15.31 3.15 3.95
C THR A 33 -16.55 2.37 3.51
N CYS A 34 -16.37 1.37 2.64
CA CYS A 34 -17.44 0.54 2.07
C CYS A 34 -17.85 -0.58 3.04
N LYS A 35 -18.52 -0.19 4.11
CA LYS A 35 -19.10 -1.11 5.09
C LYS A 35 -20.49 -1.59 4.65
N ALA A 36 -21.00 -2.62 5.29
CA ALA A 36 -22.38 -3.09 5.07
C ALA A 36 -23.37 -1.92 5.21
N GLY A 37 -24.19 -1.72 4.18
CA GLY A 37 -25.16 -0.62 4.10
C GLY A 37 -24.61 0.70 3.53
N ALA A 38 -23.32 0.82 3.26
CA ALA A 38 -22.76 1.96 2.53
C ALA A 38 -23.11 1.88 1.04
N ASN A 39 -23.39 3.03 0.42
CA ASN A 39 -23.72 3.12 -1.00
C ASN A 39 -22.47 3.25 -1.88
N CYS A 40 -21.55 2.28 -1.77
CA CYS A 40 -20.37 2.24 -2.62
C CYS A 40 -20.71 1.64 -3.98
N HIS A 41 -20.30 2.31 -5.05
CA HIS A 41 -20.57 1.84 -6.41
C HIS A 41 -19.63 2.44 -7.43
N PHE A 42 -19.54 1.78 -8.59
CA PHE A 42 -18.88 2.36 -9.76
C PHE A 42 -19.88 3.11 -10.63
N VAL A 43 -19.40 4.15 -11.31
CA VAL A 43 -20.11 4.88 -12.37
C VAL A 43 -19.33 4.66 -13.66
N ASN A 44 -20.06 4.38 -14.76
CA ASN A 44 -19.49 4.06 -16.09
C ASN A 44 -18.60 2.81 -16.10
N SER A 45 -18.94 1.80 -15.30
CA SER A 45 -18.27 0.49 -15.34
C SER A 45 -19.00 -0.47 -16.29
N PRO A 46 -18.31 -1.48 -16.86
CA PRO A 46 -16.89 -1.76 -16.70
C PRO A 46 -15.98 -0.82 -17.48
N VAL A 47 -14.73 -0.68 -17.01
CA VAL A 47 -13.68 0.05 -17.72
C VAL A 47 -13.51 -0.50 -19.14
N LYS A 48 -13.47 0.41 -20.11
CA LYS A 48 -13.13 0.11 -21.50
C LYS A 48 -11.75 0.65 -21.83
N VAL A 49 -10.93 -0.14 -22.49
CA VAL A 49 -9.58 0.23 -22.88
C VAL A 49 -9.41 0.12 -24.39
N ASP A 50 -8.61 1.02 -24.97
CA ASP A 50 -8.23 0.96 -26.39
C ASP A 50 -7.03 0.03 -26.57
N ARG A 51 -7.30 -1.20 -26.97
CA ARG A 51 -6.26 -2.23 -27.21
C ARG A 51 -5.43 -1.97 -28.46
N SER A 52 -5.82 -1.03 -29.33
CA SER A 52 -5.02 -0.63 -30.50
C SER A 52 -3.88 0.33 -30.13
N ARG A 53 -3.97 0.99 -28.97
CA ARG A 53 -3.01 1.95 -28.44
C ARG A 53 -2.21 1.34 -27.28
N LEU A 54 -1.35 0.39 -27.63
CA LEU A 54 -0.50 -0.29 -26.66
C LEU A 54 0.66 0.63 -26.24
N LEU A 55 0.86 0.77 -24.94
CA LEU A 55 2.00 1.46 -24.32
C LEU A 55 2.91 0.44 -23.64
N VAL A 56 4.19 0.42 -24.01
CA VAL A 56 5.20 -0.41 -23.36
C VAL A 56 6.00 0.45 -22.39
N ILE A 57 5.99 0.08 -21.11
CA ILE A 57 6.80 0.72 -20.08
C ILE A 57 7.96 -0.21 -19.73
N PRO A 58 9.23 0.20 -19.91
CA PRO A 58 10.38 -0.71 -19.81
C PRO A 58 10.54 -1.42 -18.46
N SER A 59 9.99 -0.85 -17.39
CA SER A 59 10.01 -1.44 -16.03
C SER A 59 8.86 -2.42 -15.76
N ARG A 60 8.02 -2.71 -16.76
CA ARG A 60 6.82 -3.55 -16.63
C ARG A 60 6.80 -4.65 -17.69
N ASP A 61 6.48 -5.87 -17.25
CA ASP A 61 6.44 -7.06 -18.10
C ASP A 61 5.14 -7.17 -18.92
N VAL A 62 4.15 -6.32 -18.64
CA VAL A 62 2.84 -6.33 -19.30
C VAL A 62 2.57 -4.99 -19.98
N PRO A 63 1.84 -4.98 -21.12
CA PRO A 63 1.49 -3.74 -21.78
C PRO A 63 0.40 -2.98 -21.04
N PHE A 64 0.42 -1.65 -21.20
CA PHE A 64 -0.60 -0.74 -20.71
C PHE A 64 -1.52 -0.31 -21.84
N TYR A 65 -2.77 -0.06 -21.52
CA TYR A 65 -3.78 0.42 -22.45
C TYR A 65 -4.50 1.64 -21.88
N PRO A 66 -4.72 2.71 -22.66
CA PRO A 66 -5.49 3.85 -22.21
C PRO A 66 -6.98 3.51 -22.11
N THR A 67 -7.65 4.06 -21.12
CA THR A 67 -9.10 4.01 -21.01
C THR A 67 -9.75 4.85 -22.11
N THR A 68 -10.92 4.43 -22.62
CA THR A 68 -11.66 5.12 -23.67
C THR A 68 -12.77 6.03 -23.13
N GLU A 69 -13.04 5.94 -21.85
CA GLU A 69 -14.03 6.76 -21.17
C GLU A 69 -13.68 6.87 -19.69
N GLN A 70 -14.22 7.89 -19.03
CA GLN A 70 -14.07 8.06 -17.60
C GLN A 70 -14.82 6.96 -16.85
N VAL A 71 -14.20 6.45 -15.78
CA VAL A 71 -14.84 5.61 -14.78
C VAL A 71 -14.61 6.19 -13.39
N ASP A 72 -15.64 6.14 -12.54
CA ASP A 72 -15.53 6.65 -11.19
C ASP A 72 -15.89 5.56 -10.17
N PHE A 73 -15.33 5.70 -9.00
CA PHE A 73 -15.71 4.96 -7.81
C PHE A 73 -16.21 5.92 -6.74
N VAL A 74 -17.41 5.68 -6.22
CA VAL A 74 -17.98 6.40 -5.09
C VAL A 74 -17.79 5.56 -3.85
N ASP A 75 -17.08 6.07 -2.87
CA ASP A 75 -16.79 5.37 -1.62
C ASP A 75 -17.89 5.54 -0.56
N GLY A 76 -17.72 4.89 0.60
CA GLY A 76 -18.72 4.90 1.67
C GLY A 76 -18.88 6.25 2.39
N THR A 77 -18.00 7.22 2.13
CA THR A 77 -18.13 8.61 2.59
C THR A 77 -18.87 9.49 1.59
N GLY A 78 -19.12 8.97 0.37
CA GLY A 78 -19.63 9.73 -0.76
C GLY A 78 -18.55 10.45 -1.57
N SER A 79 -17.28 10.24 -1.24
CA SER A 79 -16.17 10.79 -2.02
C SER A 79 -16.07 10.10 -3.37
N ARG A 80 -15.80 10.87 -4.41
CA ARG A 80 -15.72 10.41 -5.79
C ARG A 80 -14.26 10.32 -6.23
N TRP A 81 -13.84 9.11 -6.57
CA TRP A 81 -12.52 8.78 -7.09
C TRP A 81 -12.63 8.61 -8.61
N VAL A 82 -11.85 9.34 -9.36
CA VAL A 82 -12.04 9.49 -10.81
C VAL A 82 -10.85 8.98 -11.59
N ALA A 83 -11.08 8.03 -12.51
CA ALA A 83 -10.16 7.73 -13.58
C ALA A 83 -10.68 8.37 -14.88
N HIS A 84 -10.05 9.46 -15.30
CA HIS A 84 -10.42 10.15 -16.54
C HIS A 84 -10.16 9.28 -17.78
N GLU A 85 -10.78 9.61 -18.89
CA GLU A 85 -10.43 9.06 -20.19
C GLU A 85 -8.93 9.25 -20.47
N GLY A 86 -8.29 8.24 -21.04
CA GLY A 86 -6.87 8.24 -21.37
C GLY A 86 -5.94 7.78 -20.25
N ILE A 87 -6.46 7.51 -19.04
CA ILE A 87 -5.65 6.88 -17.98
C ILE A 87 -5.15 5.53 -18.49
N VAL A 88 -3.86 5.28 -18.34
CA VAL A 88 -3.26 3.99 -18.75
C VAL A 88 -3.24 3.00 -17.57
N THR A 89 -3.61 1.76 -17.85
CA THR A 89 -3.65 0.68 -16.86
C THR A 89 -3.12 -0.62 -17.46
N ASP A 90 -2.43 -1.42 -16.63
CA ASP A 90 -1.98 -2.79 -16.96
C ASP A 90 -2.90 -3.87 -16.35
N GLY A 91 -3.95 -3.46 -15.67
CA GLY A 91 -4.90 -4.34 -14.98
C GLY A 91 -4.89 -4.15 -13.48
N ALA A 92 -4.21 -4.98 -12.69
CA ALA A 92 -4.43 -5.00 -11.24
C ALA A 92 -3.45 -4.17 -10.40
N SER A 93 -2.62 -3.30 -10.98
CA SER A 93 -1.66 -2.43 -10.24
C SER A 93 -0.75 -3.17 -9.24
N ILE A 94 -0.58 -4.49 -9.43
CA ILE A 94 0.25 -5.30 -8.53
C ILE A 94 1.73 -5.00 -8.79
N PRO A 95 2.51 -4.62 -7.76
CA PRO A 95 3.95 -4.45 -7.93
C PRO A 95 4.59 -5.70 -8.56
N PRO A 96 5.44 -5.57 -9.59
CA PRO A 96 6.01 -6.70 -10.33
C PRO A 96 6.67 -7.77 -9.45
N VAL A 97 7.30 -7.33 -8.36
CA VAL A 97 7.96 -8.19 -7.37
C VAL A 97 6.99 -9.16 -6.68
N PHE A 98 5.68 -8.92 -6.74
CA PHE A 98 4.65 -9.71 -6.07
C PHE A 98 3.72 -10.48 -7.00
N VAL A 99 3.75 -10.27 -8.31
CA VAL A 99 2.86 -10.95 -9.29
C VAL A 99 2.88 -12.47 -9.10
N SER A 100 4.05 -13.07 -8.91
CA SER A 100 4.19 -14.52 -8.68
C SER A 100 3.53 -15.02 -7.37
N ILE A 101 3.19 -14.12 -6.44
CA ILE A 101 2.59 -14.45 -5.14
C ILE A 101 1.10 -14.17 -5.13
N VAL A 102 0.68 -13.08 -5.76
CA VAL A 102 -0.70 -12.59 -5.78
C VAL A 102 -1.52 -13.26 -6.88
N GLY A 103 -0.90 -13.54 -8.03
CA GLY A 103 -1.53 -14.11 -9.21
C GLY A 103 -1.66 -13.12 -10.36
N ASP A 104 -2.35 -13.54 -11.43
CA ASP A 104 -2.52 -12.78 -12.67
C ASP A 104 -3.26 -11.45 -12.42
N PRO A 105 -2.66 -10.31 -12.75
CA PRO A 105 -3.27 -8.99 -12.59
C PRO A 105 -4.34 -8.65 -13.63
N THR A 106 -4.48 -9.44 -14.69
CA THR A 106 -5.32 -9.08 -15.87
C THR A 106 -6.79 -9.54 -15.76
N SER A 107 -7.19 -10.07 -14.62
CA SER A 107 -8.58 -10.53 -14.42
C SER A 107 -9.59 -9.38 -14.54
N PRO A 108 -10.68 -9.56 -15.32
CA PRO A 108 -11.71 -8.52 -15.52
C PRO A 108 -12.33 -7.97 -14.22
N GLU A 109 -12.33 -8.77 -13.16
CA GLU A 109 -12.88 -8.39 -11.85
C GLU A 109 -12.08 -7.29 -11.15
N PHE A 110 -10.82 -7.03 -11.58
CA PHE A 110 -9.96 -6.02 -10.96
C PHE A 110 -9.89 -4.72 -11.73
N ILE A 111 -10.21 -4.75 -13.04
CA ILE A 111 -9.87 -3.66 -13.96
C ILE A 111 -10.48 -2.31 -13.57
N ASN A 112 -11.70 -2.32 -13.00
CA ASN A 112 -12.34 -1.09 -12.54
C ASN A 112 -11.58 -0.47 -11.36
N ALA A 113 -11.25 -1.30 -10.36
CA ALA A 113 -10.48 -0.86 -9.19
C ALA A 113 -9.08 -0.42 -9.59
N ALA A 114 -8.43 -1.16 -10.51
CA ALA A 114 -7.11 -0.86 -11.01
C ALA A 114 -7.07 0.48 -11.73
N ALA A 115 -7.96 0.74 -12.69
CA ALA A 115 -7.98 1.98 -13.43
C ALA A 115 -8.15 3.21 -12.52
N VAL A 116 -9.05 3.11 -11.51
CA VAL A 116 -9.21 4.19 -10.53
C VAL A 116 -7.96 4.36 -9.67
N HIS A 117 -7.32 3.27 -9.22
CA HIS A 117 -6.06 3.34 -8.46
C HIS A 117 -4.91 3.91 -9.30
N ASP A 118 -4.78 3.49 -10.56
CA ASP A 118 -3.74 3.93 -11.48
C ASP A 118 -3.86 5.42 -11.82
N ALA A 119 -5.08 5.97 -11.83
CA ALA A 119 -5.29 7.41 -12.00
C ALA A 119 -4.62 8.26 -10.92
N TYR A 120 -4.41 7.70 -9.73
CA TYR A 120 -3.81 8.40 -8.59
C TYR A 120 -2.34 8.06 -8.38
N CYS A 121 -1.86 6.91 -8.81
CA CYS A 121 -0.47 6.51 -8.56
C CYS A 121 0.12 5.50 -9.56
N GLY A 122 -0.58 5.21 -10.66
CA GLY A 122 -0.10 4.29 -11.68
C GLY A 122 1.00 4.92 -12.55
N ILE A 123 2.02 4.13 -12.85
CA ILE A 123 3.10 4.53 -13.75
C ILE A 123 2.53 4.81 -15.15
N GLY A 124 2.99 5.89 -15.79
CA GLY A 124 2.48 6.39 -17.07
C GLY A 124 1.31 7.36 -16.93
N ASN A 125 0.87 7.67 -15.70
CA ASN A 125 -0.20 8.62 -15.41
C ASN A 125 0.29 9.87 -14.66
N GLU A 126 1.60 10.12 -14.63
CA GLU A 126 2.26 11.19 -13.85
C GLU A 126 1.73 12.59 -14.21
N GLU A 127 1.32 12.79 -15.47
CA GLU A 127 0.73 14.04 -15.97
C GLU A 127 -0.80 14.09 -15.78
N GLY A 128 -1.39 13.02 -15.26
CA GLY A 128 -2.84 12.93 -15.04
C GLY A 128 -3.34 13.92 -13.98
N PRO A 129 -4.60 14.40 -14.10
CA PRO A 129 -5.12 15.43 -13.20
C PRO A 129 -5.24 14.97 -11.75
N ASN A 130 -5.37 13.67 -11.51
CA ASN A 130 -5.54 13.11 -10.17
C ASN A 130 -4.25 12.50 -9.59
N TYR A 131 -3.14 12.50 -10.35
CA TYR A 131 -1.91 11.89 -9.91
C TYR A 131 -1.37 12.54 -8.62
N HIS A 132 -1.23 11.75 -7.56
CA HIS A 132 -0.80 12.16 -6.22
C HIS A 132 -1.62 13.29 -5.58
N THR A 133 -2.89 13.46 -5.94
CA THR A 133 -3.77 14.48 -5.35
C THR A 133 -4.36 14.08 -4.00
N ALA A 134 -4.43 12.78 -3.71
CA ALA A 134 -4.87 12.25 -2.42
C ALA A 134 -3.69 11.60 -1.68
N PRO A 135 -3.75 11.45 -0.34
CA PRO A 135 -2.75 10.70 0.41
C PRO A 135 -2.63 9.25 -0.07
N TRP A 136 -1.40 8.72 -0.22
CA TRP A 136 -1.16 7.39 -0.75
C TRP A 136 -1.91 6.28 0.01
N HIS A 137 -2.01 6.38 1.33
CA HIS A 137 -2.72 5.41 2.14
C HIS A 137 -4.23 5.40 1.89
N ASP A 138 -4.83 6.56 1.60
CA ASP A 138 -6.25 6.66 1.25
C ASP A 138 -6.50 6.05 -0.14
N VAL A 139 -5.59 6.27 -1.09
CA VAL A 139 -5.63 5.66 -2.43
C VAL A 139 -5.56 4.12 -2.33
N HIS A 140 -4.70 3.58 -1.48
CA HIS A 140 -4.61 2.13 -1.30
C HIS A 140 -5.82 1.54 -0.56
N VAL A 141 -6.40 2.27 0.41
CA VAL A 141 -7.66 1.85 1.07
C VAL A 141 -8.83 1.91 0.09
N MET A 142 -8.92 2.97 -0.72
CA MET A 142 -9.90 3.08 -1.80
C MET A 142 -9.79 1.89 -2.76
N PHE A 143 -8.57 1.48 -3.15
CA PHE A 143 -8.35 0.31 -4.00
C PHE A 143 -8.95 -0.96 -3.40
N TYR A 144 -8.75 -1.21 -2.09
CA TYR A 144 -9.40 -2.33 -1.41
C TYR A 144 -10.92 -2.26 -1.48
N ASP A 145 -11.50 -1.10 -1.16
CA ASP A 145 -12.95 -0.89 -1.22
C ASP A 145 -13.49 -1.12 -2.64
N ALA A 146 -12.81 -0.57 -3.64
CA ALA A 146 -13.15 -0.73 -5.05
C ALA A 146 -13.08 -2.20 -5.52
N LEU A 147 -12.07 -2.97 -5.10
CA LEU A 147 -11.97 -4.41 -5.34
C LEU A 147 -13.18 -5.15 -4.75
N ARG A 148 -13.57 -4.83 -3.50
CA ARG A 148 -14.70 -5.47 -2.84
C ARG A 148 -16.02 -5.17 -3.53
N VAL A 149 -16.24 -3.93 -3.95
CA VAL A 149 -17.42 -3.51 -4.72
C VAL A 149 -17.42 -4.14 -6.12
N GLY A 150 -16.25 -4.35 -6.72
CA GLY A 150 -16.08 -5.07 -7.98
C GLY A 150 -16.32 -6.59 -7.89
N GLY A 151 -16.61 -7.12 -6.69
CA GLY A 151 -16.92 -8.53 -6.50
C GLY A 151 -15.73 -9.43 -6.15
N VAL A 152 -14.54 -8.87 -5.97
CA VAL A 152 -13.36 -9.65 -5.57
C VAL A 152 -13.57 -10.27 -4.19
N PRO A 153 -13.37 -11.59 -4.02
CA PRO A 153 -13.47 -12.25 -2.72
C PRO A 153 -12.60 -11.57 -1.66
N GLU A 154 -13.08 -11.50 -0.42
CA GLU A 154 -12.47 -10.71 0.65
C GLU A 154 -10.99 -11.04 0.89
N ILE A 155 -10.66 -12.32 1.01
CA ILE A 155 -9.28 -12.78 1.21
C ILE A 155 -8.39 -12.32 0.06
N LYS A 156 -8.84 -12.47 -1.20
CA LYS A 156 -8.10 -12.05 -2.38
C LYS A 156 -7.91 -10.53 -2.41
N ALA A 157 -8.96 -9.75 -2.13
CA ALA A 157 -8.87 -8.30 -2.04
C ALA A 157 -7.88 -7.84 -0.96
N LYS A 158 -7.84 -8.50 0.21
CA LYS A 158 -6.87 -8.23 1.26
C LYS A 158 -5.43 -8.55 0.84
N VAL A 159 -5.22 -9.64 0.10
CA VAL A 159 -3.89 -9.99 -0.43
C VAL A 159 -3.43 -8.96 -1.47
N MET A 160 -4.33 -8.51 -2.36
CA MET A 160 -4.04 -7.46 -3.35
C MET A 160 -3.77 -6.11 -2.68
N PHE A 161 -4.59 -5.73 -1.71
CA PHE A 161 -4.35 -4.55 -0.88
C PHE A 161 -2.97 -4.60 -0.20
N ALA A 162 -2.63 -5.75 0.40
CA ALA A 162 -1.34 -5.92 1.06
C ALA A 162 -0.17 -5.75 0.08
N ALA A 163 -0.32 -6.19 -1.17
CA ALA A 163 0.71 -6.04 -2.19
C ALA A 163 0.93 -4.57 -2.56
N VAL A 164 -0.15 -3.80 -2.80
CA VAL A 164 -0.02 -2.36 -3.11
C VAL A 164 0.41 -1.57 -1.87
N TRP A 165 0.00 -1.96 -0.66
CA TRP A 165 0.46 -1.31 0.57
C TRP A 165 1.94 -1.51 0.82
N LEU A 166 2.45 -2.75 0.68
CA LEU A 166 3.85 -3.08 0.96
C LEU A 166 4.81 -2.59 -0.14
N GLY A 167 4.41 -2.67 -1.40
CA GLY A 167 5.31 -2.46 -2.54
C GLY A 167 4.87 -1.40 -3.53
N GLY A 168 3.72 -0.74 -3.31
CA GLY A 168 3.23 0.36 -4.13
C GLY A 168 3.92 1.68 -3.83
N PRO A 169 3.73 2.68 -4.70
CA PRO A 169 4.34 4.00 -4.53
C PRO A 169 3.83 4.71 -3.29
N ARG A 170 4.70 5.49 -2.67
CA ARG A 170 4.40 6.36 -1.53
C ARG A 170 4.87 7.77 -1.86
N TRP A 171 4.10 8.75 -1.44
CA TRP A 171 4.43 10.16 -1.65
C TRP A 171 4.05 11.01 -0.45
N THR A 172 4.77 12.11 -0.25
CA THR A 172 4.49 13.10 0.80
C THR A 172 3.71 14.26 0.18
N GLY A 173 2.57 14.59 0.77
CA GLY A 173 1.70 15.67 0.28
C GLY A 173 0.86 15.24 -0.92
N GLY A 174 -0.35 15.81 -1.03
CA GLY A 174 -1.13 15.80 -2.27
C GLY A 174 -0.70 16.98 -3.15
N ARG A 175 -0.82 16.84 -4.48
CA ARG A 175 -0.69 17.98 -5.40
C ARG A 175 -1.70 19.03 -4.97
N PRO A 176 -1.34 20.32 -4.77
CA PRO A 176 -2.32 21.35 -4.44
C PRO A 176 -3.36 21.41 -5.55
N GLU A 177 -4.63 21.24 -5.19
CA GLU A 177 -5.70 21.56 -6.12
C GLU A 177 -5.56 23.03 -6.52
N THR A 178 -5.48 23.30 -7.82
CA THR A 178 -5.55 24.65 -8.35
C THR A 178 -7.00 25.14 -8.20
N GLY A 179 -7.33 25.60 -7.00
CA GLY A 179 -8.64 26.20 -6.74
C GLY A 179 -9.27 25.80 -5.41
N GLY A 180 -8.90 26.49 -4.33
CA GLY A 180 -9.67 26.41 -3.08
C GLY A 180 -8.85 25.99 -1.87
N ALA A 181 -8.53 26.99 -1.06
CA ALA A 181 -7.74 26.91 0.17
C ALA A 181 -8.18 25.81 1.13
N LEU A 182 -7.27 24.92 1.45
CA LEU A 182 -6.80 24.52 2.78
C LEU A 182 -5.60 23.60 2.54
N ALA A 183 -4.43 24.21 2.33
CA ALA A 183 -3.17 23.49 2.42
C ALA A 183 -3.03 23.01 3.87
N PHE A 184 -3.30 21.73 4.11
CA PHE A 184 -2.76 21.07 5.29
C PHE A 184 -1.25 21.02 5.08
N ALA A 185 -0.53 21.89 5.79
CA ALA A 185 0.92 21.84 5.84
C ALA A 185 1.32 20.42 6.25
N ALA A 186 2.07 19.74 5.36
CA ALA A 186 2.68 18.46 5.70
C ALA A 186 3.48 18.67 6.99
N PRO A 187 3.29 17.84 8.03
CA PRO A 187 4.12 17.94 9.22
C PRO A 187 5.58 17.73 8.81
N ALA A 188 6.45 18.64 9.25
CA ALA A 188 7.87 18.57 8.98
C ALA A 188 8.40 17.17 9.36
N ALA A 189 9.11 16.53 8.42
CA ALA A 189 9.74 15.25 8.65
C ALA A 189 10.59 15.34 9.92
N VAL A 190 10.37 14.43 10.88
CA VAL A 190 11.22 14.30 12.05
C VAL A 190 12.55 13.78 11.56
N ALA A 191 13.56 14.64 11.54
CA ALA A 191 14.92 14.26 11.15
C ALA A 191 15.38 13.06 11.98
N GLY A 192 15.66 11.93 11.32
CA GLY A 192 16.31 10.78 11.93
C GLY A 192 15.62 9.42 11.83
N THR A 193 14.38 9.31 11.34
CA THR A 193 13.77 8.01 11.02
C THR A 193 13.86 7.75 9.52
N PRO A 194 14.55 6.67 9.07
CA PRO A 194 14.53 6.30 7.66
C PRO A 194 13.09 6.03 7.23
N SER A 195 12.61 6.73 6.20
CA SER A 195 11.35 6.42 5.56
C SER A 195 11.49 5.05 4.87
N PHE A 196 10.46 4.20 4.98
CA PHE A 196 10.44 2.95 4.22
C PHE A 196 10.02 3.26 2.78
N GLU A 197 10.97 3.18 1.86
CA GLU A 197 10.74 3.34 0.43
C GLU A 197 10.73 1.96 -0.24
N PRO A 198 9.55 1.46 -0.69
CA PRO A 198 9.45 0.09 -1.21
C PRO A 198 10.35 -0.19 -2.40
N ALA A 199 10.57 0.80 -3.28
CA ALA A 199 11.40 0.64 -4.49
C ALA A 199 12.89 0.44 -4.19
N GLU A 200 13.35 0.86 -3.01
CA GLU A 200 14.74 0.75 -2.57
C GLU A 200 15.05 -0.54 -1.81
N GLN A 201 14.01 -1.34 -1.50
CA GLN A 201 14.17 -2.53 -0.69
C GLN A 201 14.63 -3.75 -1.51
N ASP A 202 15.37 -4.65 -0.84
CA ASP A 202 15.78 -5.91 -1.44
C ASP A 202 14.56 -6.75 -1.90
N PRO A 203 14.45 -7.08 -3.19
CA PRO A 203 13.33 -7.84 -3.73
C PRO A 203 13.13 -9.21 -3.07
N VAL A 204 14.18 -9.83 -2.54
CA VAL A 204 14.09 -11.13 -1.85
C VAL A 204 13.38 -10.95 -0.52
N GLN A 205 13.74 -9.93 0.24
CA GLN A 205 13.10 -9.62 1.51
C GLN A 205 11.64 -9.17 1.31
N MET A 206 11.38 -8.36 0.28
CA MET A 206 10.03 -7.93 -0.08
C MET A 206 9.13 -9.12 -0.41
N ARG A 207 9.59 -10.06 -1.26
CA ARG A 207 8.84 -11.29 -1.56
C ARG A 207 8.63 -12.16 -0.32
N ALA A 208 9.60 -12.26 0.56
CA ALA A 208 9.46 -13.01 1.80
C ALA A 208 8.42 -12.37 2.73
N ALA A 209 8.43 -11.04 2.87
CA ALA A 209 7.44 -10.29 3.63
C ALA A 209 6.03 -10.48 3.04
N MET A 210 5.88 -10.39 1.71
CA MET A 210 4.60 -10.59 1.05
C MET A 210 4.05 -12.01 1.23
N ARG A 211 4.90 -13.04 1.14
CA ARG A 211 4.47 -14.44 1.42
C ARG A 211 3.98 -14.61 2.84
N ARG A 212 4.68 -14.04 3.84
CA ARG A 212 4.22 -14.06 5.25
C ARG A 212 2.90 -13.32 5.42
N THR A 213 2.76 -12.17 4.76
CA THR A 213 1.54 -11.36 4.82
C THR A 213 0.36 -12.10 4.17
N LYS A 214 0.56 -12.74 3.02
CA LYS A 214 -0.46 -13.59 2.37
C LYS A 214 -0.90 -14.72 3.30
N ALA A 215 0.04 -15.46 3.87
CA ALA A 215 -0.26 -16.55 4.80
C ALA A 215 -1.03 -16.04 6.05
N PHE A 216 -0.66 -14.88 6.58
CA PHE A 216 -1.38 -14.26 7.69
C PHE A 216 -2.82 -13.91 7.32
N VAL A 217 -3.05 -13.34 6.13
CA VAL A 217 -4.40 -13.01 5.61
C VAL A 217 -5.24 -14.27 5.46
N GLU A 218 -4.69 -15.32 4.83
CA GLU A 218 -5.39 -16.57 4.57
C GLU A 218 -5.76 -17.33 5.85
N ALA A 219 -4.89 -17.29 6.85
CA ALA A 219 -5.11 -17.99 8.11
C ALA A 219 -6.06 -17.26 9.07
N ASN A 220 -6.08 -15.92 9.04
CA ASN A 220 -6.72 -15.12 10.11
C ASN A 220 -7.86 -14.22 9.61
N ASN A 221 -7.98 -13.99 8.30
CA ASN A 221 -8.90 -13.01 7.73
C ASN A 221 -8.93 -11.68 8.52
N PRO A 222 -7.78 -11.01 8.73
CA PRO A 222 -7.69 -9.86 9.63
C PRO A 222 -8.50 -8.66 9.11
N SER A 223 -8.89 -7.75 10.01
CA SER A 223 -9.38 -6.42 9.58
C SER A 223 -8.27 -5.65 8.86
N ILE A 224 -8.62 -4.66 8.03
CA ILE A 224 -7.62 -3.85 7.32
C ILE A 224 -6.66 -3.14 8.29
N PRO A 225 -7.10 -2.53 9.40
CA PRO A 225 -6.17 -1.97 10.39
C PRO A 225 -5.19 -3.00 10.98
N ALA A 226 -5.66 -4.22 11.26
CA ALA A 226 -4.81 -5.30 11.78
C ALA A 226 -3.81 -5.78 10.72
N LEU A 227 -4.23 -5.86 9.46
CA LEU A 227 -3.38 -6.21 8.33
C LEU A 227 -2.28 -5.16 8.12
N VAL A 228 -2.62 -3.87 8.15
CA VAL A 228 -1.65 -2.77 8.07
C VAL A 228 -0.65 -2.83 9.23
N GLY A 229 -1.11 -3.09 10.44
CA GLY A 229 -0.22 -3.28 11.59
C GLY A 229 0.78 -4.41 11.39
N PHE A 230 0.33 -5.55 10.81
CA PHE A 230 1.19 -6.67 10.47
C PHE A 230 2.22 -6.29 9.39
N ILE A 231 1.79 -5.62 8.30
CA ILE A 231 2.67 -5.17 7.22
C ILE A 231 3.73 -4.19 7.75
N THR A 232 3.34 -3.22 8.58
CA THR A 232 4.28 -2.27 9.22
C THR A 232 5.34 -3.00 10.06
N GLY A 233 4.97 -4.12 10.68
CA GLY A 233 5.93 -5.00 11.36
C GLY A 233 6.96 -5.62 10.39
N GLN A 234 6.51 -6.05 9.21
CA GLN A 234 7.39 -6.58 8.16
C GLN A 234 8.35 -5.49 7.63
N GLU A 235 7.83 -4.29 7.37
CA GLU A 235 8.62 -3.13 6.89
C GLU A 235 9.73 -2.75 7.86
N ARG A 236 9.42 -2.69 9.16
CA ARG A 236 10.44 -2.45 10.20
C ARG A 236 11.51 -3.53 10.22
N GLY A 237 11.14 -4.78 10.03
CA GLY A 237 12.10 -5.90 9.95
C GLY A 237 13.02 -5.76 8.75
N ILE A 238 12.52 -5.39 7.58
CA ILE A 238 13.30 -5.15 6.36
C ILE A 238 14.27 -3.98 6.58
N ALA A 239 13.79 -2.85 7.08
CA ALA A 239 14.62 -1.68 7.35
C ALA A 239 15.73 -1.95 8.38
N ALA A 240 15.44 -2.71 9.44
CA ALA A 240 16.43 -3.11 10.43
C ALA A 240 17.52 -4.00 9.83
N THR A 241 17.17 -4.92 8.92
CA THR A 241 18.15 -5.78 8.25
C THR A 241 19.03 -4.97 7.30
N ALA A 242 18.47 -4.02 6.58
CA ALA A 242 19.22 -3.13 5.69
C ALA A 242 20.24 -2.28 6.49
N ALA A 243 19.81 -1.73 7.62
CA ALA A 243 20.69 -0.94 8.51
C ALA A 243 21.82 -1.79 9.11
N ALA A 244 21.58 -3.05 9.49
CA ALA A 244 22.60 -3.94 10.01
C ALA A 244 23.60 -4.39 8.94
N GLY A 245 23.17 -4.58 7.69
CA GLY A 245 24.03 -4.96 6.56
C GLY A 245 24.89 -3.82 6.01
N GLY A 246 24.51 -2.56 6.28
CA GLY A 246 25.24 -1.35 5.86
C GLY A 246 26.31 -0.87 6.82
N ALA A 247 26.49 -1.51 7.99
CA ALA A 247 27.57 -1.14 8.91
C ALA A 247 28.93 -1.54 8.28
N PRO A 248 29.87 -0.59 8.03
CA PRO A 248 31.17 -0.95 7.51
C PRO A 248 31.84 -1.84 8.55
N GLY A 249 32.24 -3.05 8.14
CA GLY A 249 33.02 -3.97 8.94
C GLY A 249 34.27 -3.26 9.38
N GLY A 250 34.38 -2.91 10.67
CA GLY A 250 35.56 -2.41 11.29
C GLY A 250 36.65 -3.44 11.15
N GLY A 251 37.46 -3.30 10.10
CA GLY A 251 38.69 -4.07 9.91
C GLY A 251 39.65 -3.76 11.03
N GLY A 252 39.59 -4.62 12.07
CA GLY A 252 40.66 -4.70 13.07
C GLY A 252 41.94 -5.17 12.39
N GLN A 253 42.79 -4.22 11.99
CA GLN A 253 44.19 -4.49 11.74
C GLN A 253 44.88 -4.80 13.08
N ALA A 254 44.95 -6.08 13.39
CA ALA A 254 45.93 -6.54 14.38
C ALA A 254 47.32 -6.40 13.76
N GLY A 255 48.02 -5.35 14.19
CA GLY A 255 49.44 -5.22 13.94
C GLY A 255 50.22 -6.30 14.65
N GLY A 256 50.88 -7.17 13.89
CA GLY A 256 51.87 -8.13 14.33
C GLY A 256 53.27 -7.68 13.92
N HIS A 257 53.98 -6.99 14.81
CA HIS A 257 55.41 -6.82 14.75
C HIS A 257 56.11 -8.14 15.11
N GLY A 258 57.13 -8.46 14.35
CA GLY A 258 58.18 -9.45 14.68
C GLY A 258 58.90 -9.79 13.40
N GLY A 259 60.09 -9.31 13.11
CA GLY A 259 61.31 -9.27 13.88
C GLY A 259 62.24 -10.40 13.43
N GLY A 260 63.26 -10.02 12.64
CA GLY A 260 64.55 -10.61 12.79
C GLY A 260 65.00 -11.80 11.91
N GLY A 261 66.13 -11.59 11.20
CA GLY A 261 67.12 -12.63 11.11
C GLY A 261 67.54 -13.14 9.72
N THR A 262 68.45 -12.46 9.09
CA THR A 262 69.86 -12.83 8.77
C THR A 262 70.14 -14.13 8.03
N ALA A 263 70.78 -13.96 6.86
CA ALA A 263 71.96 -14.70 6.27
C ALA A 263 71.77 -16.15 5.78
N LEU A 264 71.99 -16.47 4.61
CA LEU A 264 73.15 -16.80 3.76
C LEU A 264 72.66 -16.92 2.30
#